data_d00e3ee24ec4265c3f0977b6a955613d
#
_entry.id   d00e3ee24ec4265c3f0977b6a955613d
#
_cell.length_a   1.000
_cell.length_b   1.000
_cell.length_c   1.000
_cell.angle_alpha   90.00
_cell.angle_beta   90.00
_cell.angle_gamma   90.00
#
_symmetry.space_group_name_H-M   'P 1'
#
loop_
_entity.id
_entity.type
_entity.pdbx_description
1 polymer ?
#
loop_
_entity_poly.entity_id
_entity_poly.type
_entity_poly.pdbx_seq_one_letter_code
_entity_poly.pdbx_strand_id
1 'polypeptide(L)'
;MKGFSSALLVVAMVASVSAQSTWENALKRAKSERKYVLAYFADPECFTCQRYMSQTIDNPQLAPLLRRFVTIKMDAVKEVQKLRQFLPKWSEPFPLPVIVIVDGNGKVADLVVGHLNSDAFSAFLKAFLKGKRTDTVEKQLKAKPNDLATLYEAAVWFLERGDGRSGLPLAQKVLQLDPDNSKGYHAPMRLHLGLYYSTHRTRLAHKAIDEFREVVNRFPKTREAEEARFYLAVTHLALGQDSEAKKMLQEVLRTSKSALLKEQARKLLRFLETEPPADLRRGEGD
;
A
#
# COMPACT_ATOMS: atom_id res chain seq x y z
N MET A 1 1.52 48.88 37.76
CA MET A 1 1.31 47.43 37.86
C MET A 1 -0.01 47.07 37.21
N LYS A 2 -0.02 46.60 35.99
CA LYS A 2 -1.12 46.05 35.16
C LYS A 2 -0.39 45.62 33.88
N GLY A 3 -0.29 44.42 33.40
CA GLY A 3 -1.14 43.35 33.21
C GLY A 3 -0.57 42.70 31.96
N PHE A 4 0.17 41.60 32.08
CA PHE A 4 0.59 40.75 30.97
C PHE A 4 -0.03 39.37 31.21
N SER A 5 -1.11 39.10 30.52
CA SER A 5 -1.52 37.68 30.32
C SER A 5 -2.77 37.68 29.44
N SER A 6 -2.63 37.55 28.12
CA SER A 6 -3.74 37.18 27.22
C SER A 6 -3.31 36.76 25.80
N ALA A 7 -2.02 36.78 25.46
CA ALA A 7 -1.61 36.55 24.07
C ALA A 7 -1.26 35.09 23.73
N LEU A 8 -1.03 34.21 24.71
CA LEU A 8 -0.57 32.83 24.43
C LEU A 8 -1.68 31.79 24.17
N LEU A 9 -2.93 32.09 24.55
CA LEU A 9 -4.05 31.13 24.36
C LEU A 9 -4.68 31.15 22.96
N VAL A 10 -4.45 32.20 22.18
CA VAL A 10 -5.10 32.41 20.89
C VAL A 10 -4.41 31.62 19.78
N VAL A 11 -3.09 31.38 19.86
CA VAL A 11 -2.33 30.74 18.78
C VAL A 11 -2.62 29.22 18.69
N ALA A 12 -2.79 28.54 19.80
CA ALA A 12 -3.11 27.10 19.82
C ALA A 12 -4.55 26.79 19.33
N MET A 13 -5.49 27.70 19.62
CA MET A 13 -6.88 27.57 19.11
C MET A 13 -7.01 27.83 17.61
N VAL A 14 -6.20 28.72 17.03
CA VAL A 14 -6.29 29.04 15.60
C VAL A 14 -5.81 27.88 14.71
N ALA A 15 -4.80 27.14 15.13
CA ALA A 15 -4.31 25.99 14.37
C ALA A 15 -5.32 24.82 14.37
N SER A 16 -5.98 24.52 15.48
CA SER A 16 -6.99 23.47 15.56
C SER A 16 -8.29 23.86 14.82
N VAL A 17 -8.68 25.11 14.82
CA VAL A 17 -9.84 25.62 14.08
C VAL A 17 -9.63 25.53 12.56
N SER A 18 -8.41 25.76 12.06
CA SER A 18 -8.15 25.69 10.60
C SER A 18 -8.21 24.27 10.05
N ALA A 19 -7.69 23.27 10.76
CA ALA A 19 -7.70 21.87 10.30
C ALA A 19 -9.12 21.25 10.39
N GLN A 20 -9.85 21.54 11.48
CA GLN A 20 -11.24 21.10 11.62
C GLN A 20 -12.16 21.75 10.58
N SER A 21 -11.93 23.03 10.25
CA SER A 21 -12.63 23.71 9.18
C SER A 21 -12.37 23.07 7.79
N THR A 22 -11.16 22.60 7.56
CA THR A 22 -10.78 21.95 6.29
C THR A 22 -11.51 20.61 6.11
N TRP A 23 -11.58 19.76 7.13
CA TRP A 23 -12.30 18.49 7.09
C TRP A 23 -13.81 18.69 6.90
N GLU A 24 -14.42 19.54 7.72
CA GLU A 24 -15.84 19.81 7.65
C GLU A 24 -16.25 20.45 6.31
N ASN A 25 -15.45 21.36 5.79
CA ASN A 25 -15.66 21.95 4.47
C ASN A 25 -15.55 20.90 3.35
N ALA A 26 -14.59 19.95 3.48
CA ALA A 26 -14.47 18.86 2.53
C ALA A 26 -15.71 17.96 2.53
N LEU A 27 -16.24 17.61 3.71
CA LEU A 27 -17.48 16.83 3.82
C LEU A 27 -18.69 17.58 3.23
N LYS A 28 -18.85 18.88 3.52
CA LYS A 28 -19.91 19.72 2.96
C LYS A 28 -19.85 19.75 1.43
N ARG A 29 -18.64 19.97 0.87
CA ARG A 29 -18.41 19.94 -0.57
C ARG A 29 -18.70 18.56 -1.17
N ALA A 30 -18.22 17.50 -0.55
CA ALA A 30 -18.47 16.13 -1.02
C ALA A 30 -19.96 15.82 -1.08
N LYS A 31 -20.73 16.27 -0.07
CA LYS A 31 -22.19 16.12 -0.03
C LYS A 31 -22.88 16.90 -1.13
N SER A 32 -22.52 18.18 -1.33
CA SER A 32 -23.12 19.04 -2.36
C SER A 32 -22.74 18.60 -3.78
N GLU A 33 -21.51 18.18 -4.00
CA GLU A 33 -20.99 17.73 -5.30
C GLU A 33 -21.30 16.24 -5.58
N ARG A 34 -21.91 15.51 -4.65
CA ARG A 34 -22.14 14.05 -4.72
C ARG A 34 -20.85 13.27 -4.99
N LYS A 35 -19.77 13.69 -4.34
CA LYS A 35 -18.44 13.08 -4.41
C LYS A 35 -18.08 12.42 -3.08
N TYR A 36 -16.96 11.69 -3.09
CA TYR A 36 -16.29 11.24 -1.88
C TYR A 36 -15.17 12.19 -1.50
N VAL A 37 -14.85 12.28 -0.20
CA VAL A 37 -13.61 12.91 0.26
C VAL A 37 -12.50 11.87 0.17
N LEU A 38 -11.38 12.23 -0.44
CA LEU A 38 -10.14 11.48 -0.43
C LEU A 38 -9.16 12.22 0.48
N ALA A 39 -8.94 11.72 1.68
CA ALA A 39 -8.04 12.29 2.66
C ALA A 39 -6.70 11.53 2.66
N TYR A 40 -5.61 12.25 2.45
CA TYR A 40 -4.25 11.74 2.49
C TYR A 40 -3.58 12.18 3.78
N PHE A 41 -3.42 11.24 4.71
CA PHE A 41 -2.74 11.47 5.99
C PHE A 41 -1.26 11.15 5.85
N ALA A 42 -0.41 12.14 6.08
CA ALA A 42 1.03 12.00 6.04
C ALA A 42 1.69 12.82 7.14
N ASP A 43 2.85 12.40 7.60
CA ASP A 43 3.72 13.21 8.41
C ASP A 43 4.47 14.20 7.50
N PRO A 44 4.37 15.51 7.73
CA PRO A 44 5.06 16.53 6.94
C PRO A 44 6.59 16.40 6.93
N GLU A 45 7.18 15.83 7.99
CA GLU A 45 8.63 15.63 8.12
C GLU A 45 9.09 14.29 7.52
N CYS A 46 8.16 13.40 7.18
CA CYS A 46 8.47 12.12 6.58
C CYS A 46 8.83 12.27 5.09
N PHE A 47 10.11 12.22 4.76
CA PHE A 47 10.60 12.28 3.37
C PHE A 47 9.92 11.26 2.45
N THR A 48 9.76 10.03 2.93
CA THR A 48 9.09 8.95 2.18
C THR A 48 7.62 9.30 1.88
N CYS A 49 6.91 9.89 2.85
CA CYS A 49 5.52 10.30 2.66
C CYS A 49 5.39 11.41 1.61
N GLN A 50 6.32 12.38 1.61
CA GLN A 50 6.35 13.45 0.63
C GLN A 50 6.66 12.92 -0.78
N ARG A 51 7.61 12.00 -0.91
CA ARG A 51 7.92 11.33 -2.18
C ARG A 51 6.70 10.59 -2.74
N TYR A 52 5.95 9.88 -1.89
CA TYR A 52 4.74 9.18 -2.33
C TYR A 52 3.59 10.13 -2.65
N MET A 53 3.49 11.23 -1.93
CA MET A 53 2.52 12.29 -2.23
C MET A 53 2.73 12.85 -3.63
N SER A 54 3.98 13.11 -4.04
CA SER A 54 4.30 13.58 -5.39
C SER A 54 3.98 12.56 -6.49
N GLN A 55 4.03 11.27 -6.17
CA GLN A 55 3.68 10.18 -7.10
C GLN A 55 2.18 9.90 -7.17
N THR A 56 1.39 10.38 -6.22
CA THR A 56 -0.04 10.10 -6.07
C THR A 56 -0.88 11.37 -6.11
N ILE A 57 -1.09 12.01 -4.96
CA ILE A 57 -2.01 13.15 -4.81
C ILE A 57 -1.59 14.37 -5.64
N ASP A 58 -0.29 14.61 -5.74
CA ASP A 58 0.28 15.75 -6.49
C ASP A 58 0.72 15.38 -7.91
N ASN A 59 0.49 14.14 -8.34
CA ASN A 59 0.84 13.71 -9.68
C ASN A 59 -0.11 14.33 -10.73
N PRO A 60 0.37 15.19 -11.64
CA PRO A 60 -0.46 15.82 -12.65
C PRO A 60 -1.19 14.83 -13.57
N GLN A 61 -0.60 13.66 -13.82
CA GLN A 61 -1.20 12.61 -14.66
C GLN A 61 -2.45 12.01 -14.00
N LEU A 62 -2.56 12.06 -12.67
CA LEU A 62 -3.71 11.58 -11.91
C LEU A 62 -4.77 12.66 -11.65
N ALA A 63 -4.50 13.92 -12.00
CA ALA A 63 -5.43 15.03 -11.78
C ALA A 63 -6.83 14.81 -12.37
N PRO A 64 -7.02 14.22 -13.59
CA PRO A 64 -8.37 13.94 -14.10
C PRO A 64 -9.15 12.95 -13.23
N LEU A 65 -8.45 11.98 -12.62
CA LEU A 65 -9.04 10.98 -11.73
C LEU A 65 -9.33 11.58 -10.35
N LEU A 66 -8.38 12.36 -9.80
CA LEU A 66 -8.51 13.02 -8.50
C LEU A 66 -9.65 14.05 -8.47
N ARG A 67 -9.94 14.73 -9.58
CA ARG A 67 -11.11 15.64 -9.70
C ARG A 67 -12.48 14.96 -9.47
N ARG A 68 -12.52 13.62 -9.50
CA ARG A 68 -13.73 12.86 -9.13
C ARG A 68 -13.96 12.80 -7.61
N PHE A 69 -13.02 13.28 -6.83
CA PHE A 69 -13.03 13.33 -5.37
C PHE A 69 -12.88 14.77 -4.88
N VAL A 70 -13.27 15.02 -3.64
CA VAL A 70 -12.82 16.17 -2.86
C VAL A 70 -11.54 15.76 -2.16
N THR A 71 -10.37 16.13 -2.72
CA THR A 71 -9.07 15.71 -2.18
C THR A 71 -8.59 16.69 -1.11
N ILE A 72 -8.14 16.17 0.03
CA ILE A 72 -7.53 16.93 1.11
C ILE A 72 -6.25 16.24 1.62
N LYS A 73 -5.30 17.06 2.06
CA LYS A 73 -4.07 16.61 2.74
C LYS A 73 -4.22 16.87 4.23
N MET A 74 -3.87 15.89 5.04
CA MET A 74 -4.00 15.92 6.49
C MET A 74 -2.65 15.64 7.13
N ASP A 75 -2.27 16.45 8.11
CA ASP A 75 -1.10 16.21 8.93
C ASP A 75 -1.41 15.07 9.92
N ALA A 76 -0.79 13.91 9.71
CA ALA A 76 -1.07 12.73 10.51
C ALA A 76 -0.65 12.85 11.98
N VAL A 77 0.30 13.72 12.28
CA VAL A 77 0.77 13.97 13.65
C VAL A 77 -0.23 14.85 14.40
N LYS A 78 -0.65 15.97 13.77
CA LYS A 78 -1.62 16.90 14.37
C LYS A 78 -3.02 16.29 14.44
N GLU A 79 -3.41 15.51 13.45
CA GLU A 79 -4.73 14.93 13.30
C GLU A 79 -4.77 13.44 13.72
N VAL A 80 -3.85 13.01 14.59
CA VAL A 80 -3.72 11.62 15.02
C VAL A 80 -5.03 11.06 15.62
N GLN A 81 -5.79 11.87 16.36
CA GLN A 81 -7.07 11.43 16.95
C GLN A 81 -8.13 11.16 15.87
N LYS A 82 -8.15 11.96 14.81
CA LYS A 82 -9.02 11.71 13.66
C LYS A 82 -8.57 10.47 12.90
N LEU A 83 -7.28 10.31 12.66
CA LEU A 83 -6.73 9.12 12.01
C LEU A 83 -7.06 7.84 12.78
N ARG A 84 -6.99 7.85 14.12
CA ARG A 84 -7.40 6.72 14.97
C ARG A 84 -8.85 6.29 14.76
N GLN A 85 -9.76 7.21 14.50
CA GLN A 85 -11.17 6.87 14.24
C GLN A 85 -11.33 5.99 12.99
N PHE A 86 -10.45 6.16 12.01
CA PHE A 86 -10.44 5.35 10.78
C PHE A 86 -9.68 4.04 10.92
N LEU A 87 -8.78 3.95 11.92
CA LEU A 87 -7.90 2.80 12.16
C LEU A 87 -8.14 2.13 13.53
N PRO A 88 -9.40 1.84 13.94
CA PRO A 88 -9.68 1.36 15.31
C PRO A 88 -9.05 -0.01 15.62
N LYS A 89 -8.67 -0.78 14.60
CA LYS A 89 -8.04 -2.09 14.74
C LYS A 89 -6.50 -2.03 14.73
N TRP A 90 -5.91 -0.84 14.54
CA TRP A 90 -4.46 -0.68 14.44
C TRP A 90 -3.87 -0.18 15.75
N SER A 91 -2.74 -0.77 16.16
CA SER A 91 -1.90 -0.25 17.24
C SER A 91 -0.93 0.80 16.70
N GLU A 92 -0.61 1.80 17.50
CA GLU A 92 0.43 2.76 17.16
C GLU A 92 1.84 2.14 17.25
N PRO A 93 2.81 2.66 16.46
CA PRO A 93 2.65 3.72 15.47
C PRO A 93 1.98 3.20 14.19
N PHE A 94 1.12 4.04 13.57
CA PHE A 94 0.51 3.71 12.28
C PHE A 94 1.53 3.80 11.15
N PRO A 95 1.57 2.84 10.22
CA PRO A 95 2.37 3.00 9.02
C PRO A 95 1.78 4.12 8.15
N LEU A 96 2.59 5.14 7.86
CA LEU A 96 2.23 6.27 7.03
C LEU A 96 2.81 6.12 5.60
N PRO A 97 2.18 6.71 4.61
CA PRO A 97 0.93 7.46 4.65
C PRO A 97 -0.32 6.57 4.81
N VAL A 98 -1.46 7.20 5.16
CA VAL A 98 -2.77 6.54 5.15
C VAL A 98 -3.70 7.32 4.23
N ILE A 99 -4.39 6.60 3.35
CA ILE A 99 -5.41 7.16 2.46
C ILE A 99 -6.77 6.70 2.95
N VAL A 100 -7.65 7.64 3.26
CA VAL A 100 -9.03 7.35 3.68
C VAL A 100 -9.99 7.94 2.66
N ILE A 101 -10.93 7.14 2.18
CA ILE A 101 -12.04 7.62 1.36
C ILE A 101 -13.31 7.54 2.19
N VAL A 102 -13.99 8.69 2.36
CA VAL A 102 -15.25 8.78 3.10
C VAL A 102 -16.35 9.39 2.22
N ASP A 103 -17.60 9.06 2.52
CA ASP A 103 -18.75 9.74 1.92
C ASP A 103 -18.96 11.15 2.51
N GLY A 104 -19.94 11.89 1.99
CA GLY A 104 -20.27 13.25 2.46
C GLY A 104 -20.81 13.31 3.90
N ASN A 105 -21.05 12.17 4.55
CA ASN A 105 -21.43 12.09 5.98
C ASN A 105 -20.25 11.63 6.85
N GLY A 106 -19.05 11.45 6.27
CA GLY A 106 -17.86 11.01 6.97
C GLY A 106 -17.76 9.50 7.19
N LYS A 107 -18.67 8.70 6.61
CA LYS A 107 -18.60 7.24 6.70
C LYS A 107 -17.49 6.72 5.80
N VAL A 108 -16.62 5.88 6.34
CA VAL A 108 -15.53 5.24 5.59
C VAL A 108 -16.10 4.34 4.50
N ALA A 109 -15.67 4.58 3.27
CA ALA A 109 -15.99 3.78 2.10
C ALA A 109 -14.80 2.90 1.67
N ASP A 110 -13.58 3.39 1.85
CA ASP A 110 -12.36 2.62 1.59
C ASP A 110 -11.15 3.18 2.37
N LEU A 111 -10.11 2.36 2.51
CA LEU A 111 -8.91 2.69 3.28
C LEU A 111 -7.70 1.98 2.69
N VAL A 112 -6.58 2.69 2.60
CA VAL A 112 -5.27 2.13 2.27
C VAL A 112 -4.26 2.56 3.33
N VAL A 113 -3.53 1.60 3.88
CA VAL A 113 -2.46 1.83 4.85
C VAL A 113 -1.12 1.56 4.20
N GLY A 114 -0.20 2.51 4.30
CA GLY A 114 1.05 2.49 3.56
C GLY A 114 0.92 3.16 2.20
N HIS A 115 1.90 2.93 1.33
CA HIS A 115 1.95 3.63 0.06
C HIS A 115 1.55 2.73 -1.12
N LEU A 116 0.98 3.37 -2.14
CA LEU A 116 0.81 2.82 -3.46
C LEU A 116 1.67 3.63 -4.45
N ASN A 117 2.35 2.97 -5.38
CA ASN A 117 2.94 3.68 -6.50
C ASN A 117 1.85 4.29 -7.40
N SER A 118 2.25 5.14 -8.35
CA SER A 118 1.31 5.85 -9.24
C SER A 118 0.30 4.93 -9.94
N ASP A 119 0.78 3.79 -10.47
CA ASP A 119 -0.07 2.86 -11.23
C ASP A 119 -1.04 2.11 -10.31
N ALA A 120 -0.56 1.62 -9.19
CA ALA A 120 -1.40 0.97 -8.18
C ALA A 120 -2.45 1.93 -7.60
N PHE A 121 -2.07 3.19 -7.34
CA PHE A 121 -3.00 4.21 -6.89
C PHE A 121 -4.06 4.56 -7.94
N SER A 122 -3.65 4.68 -9.21
CA SER A 122 -4.59 4.86 -10.33
C SER A 122 -5.58 3.69 -10.44
N ALA A 123 -5.07 2.45 -10.36
CA ALA A 123 -5.89 1.24 -10.40
C ALA A 123 -6.88 1.19 -9.22
N PHE A 124 -6.41 1.51 -8.01
CA PHE A 124 -7.22 1.62 -6.81
C PHE A 124 -8.39 2.61 -6.97
N LEU A 125 -8.11 3.84 -7.41
CA LEU A 125 -9.15 4.86 -7.59
C LEU A 125 -10.14 4.47 -8.71
N LYS A 126 -9.66 3.88 -9.80
CA LYS A 126 -10.53 3.38 -10.88
C LYS A 126 -11.44 2.24 -10.40
N ALA A 127 -10.91 1.31 -9.60
CA ALA A 127 -11.70 0.22 -9.02
C ALA A 127 -12.76 0.77 -8.06
N PHE A 128 -12.39 1.72 -7.19
CA PHE A 128 -13.30 2.40 -6.30
C PHE A 128 -14.46 3.07 -7.05
N LEU A 129 -14.17 3.83 -8.09
CA LEU A 129 -15.18 4.52 -8.91
C LEU A 129 -16.10 3.55 -9.67
N LYS A 130 -15.65 2.32 -9.95
CA LYS A 130 -16.46 1.23 -10.50
C LYS A 130 -17.29 0.49 -9.43
N GLY A 131 -17.25 0.93 -8.17
CA GLY A 131 -18.01 0.34 -7.07
C GLY A 131 -17.31 -0.84 -6.36
N LYS A 132 -16.08 -1.20 -6.73
CA LYS A 132 -15.28 -2.18 -5.99
C LYS A 132 -14.66 -1.49 -4.78
N ARG A 133 -15.25 -1.70 -3.59
CA ARG A 133 -14.92 -1.03 -2.33
C ARG A 133 -14.88 -2.04 -1.19
N THR A 134 -14.24 -1.67 -0.09
CA THR A 134 -14.12 -2.54 1.08
C THR A 134 -15.49 -3.01 1.60
N ASP A 135 -16.48 -2.13 1.67
CA ASP A 135 -17.84 -2.50 2.10
C ASP A 135 -18.51 -3.53 1.17
N THR A 136 -18.25 -3.46 -0.14
CA THR A 136 -18.77 -4.46 -1.10
C THR A 136 -18.06 -5.79 -0.99
N VAL A 137 -16.73 -5.79 -0.78
CA VAL A 137 -15.94 -7.01 -0.56
C VAL A 137 -16.38 -7.71 0.73
N GLU A 138 -16.53 -6.97 1.83
CA GLU A 138 -17.03 -7.52 3.09
C GLU A 138 -18.44 -8.10 2.97
N LYS A 139 -19.33 -7.46 2.21
CA LYS A 139 -20.68 -7.97 1.94
C LYS A 139 -20.63 -9.28 1.16
N GLN A 140 -19.78 -9.39 0.14
CA GLN A 140 -19.59 -10.62 -0.63
C GLN A 140 -19.02 -11.74 0.24
N LEU A 141 -18.03 -11.44 1.08
CA LEU A 141 -17.42 -12.38 2.00
C LEU A 141 -18.44 -12.92 3.01
N LYS A 142 -19.32 -12.06 3.55
CA LYS A 142 -20.41 -12.48 4.44
C LYS A 142 -21.43 -13.39 3.73
N ALA A 143 -21.73 -13.12 2.47
CA ALA A 143 -22.65 -13.92 1.68
C ALA A 143 -22.07 -15.29 1.28
N LYS A 144 -20.73 -15.38 1.10
CA LYS A 144 -20.04 -16.59 0.64
C LYS A 144 -18.77 -16.87 1.47
N PRO A 145 -18.89 -17.17 2.80
CA PRO A 145 -17.76 -17.20 3.73
C PRO A 145 -16.78 -18.36 3.52
N ASN A 146 -17.14 -19.36 2.71
CA ASN A 146 -16.34 -20.55 2.43
C ASN A 146 -16.04 -20.74 0.93
N ASP A 147 -16.49 -19.83 0.08
CA ASP A 147 -16.19 -19.87 -1.35
C ASP A 147 -14.75 -19.47 -1.59
N LEU A 148 -13.95 -20.35 -2.20
CA LEU A 148 -12.51 -20.19 -2.36
C LEU A 148 -12.16 -18.95 -3.19
N ALA A 149 -12.89 -18.68 -4.27
CA ALA A 149 -12.68 -17.51 -5.11
C ALA A 149 -12.97 -16.21 -4.33
N THR A 150 -14.08 -16.17 -3.57
CA THR A 150 -14.45 -15.04 -2.72
C THR A 150 -13.41 -14.79 -1.63
N LEU A 151 -12.92 -15.85 -0.98
CA LEU A 151 -11.86 -15.76 0.04
C LEU A 151 -10.57 -15.21 -0.57
N TYR A 152 -10.17 -15.72 -1.73
CA TYR A 152 -8.97 -15.25 -2.44
C TYR A 152 -9.08 -13.77 -2.81
N GLU A 153 -10.17 -13.38 -3.46
CA GLU A 153 -10.38 -11.97 -3.85
C GLU A 153 -10.40 -11.03 -2.64
N ALA A 154 -11.03 -11.43 -1.55
CA ALA A 154 -11.06 -10.64 -0.31
C ALA A 154 -9.67 -10.57 0.34
N ALA A 155 -8.92 -11.68 0.41
CA ALA A 155 -7.56 -11.70 0.93
C ALA A 155 -6.66 -10.75 0.15
N VAL A 156 -6.64 -10.85 -1.17
CA VAL A 156 -5.87 -9.96 -2.06
C VAL A 156 -6.29 -8.51 -1.85
N TRP A 157 -7.60 -8.24 -1.80
CA TRP A 157 -8.14 -6.90 -1.56
C TRP A 157 -7.57 -6.24 -0.31
N PHE A 158 -7.57 -6.95 0.82
CA PHE A 158 -7.09 -6.42 2.09
C PHE A 158 -5.54 -6.32 2.12
N LEU A 159 -4.84 -7.32 1.60
CA LEU A 159 -3.37 -7.32 1.57
C LEU A 159 -2.81 -6.19 0.71
N GLU A 160 -3.38 -5.94 -0.47
CA GLU A 160 -2.98 -4.84 -1.36
C GLU A 160 -3.21 -3.46 -0.72
N ARG A 161 -4.10 -3.36 0.27
CA ARG A 161 -4.37 -2.13 1.04
C ARG A 161 -3.57 -2.04 2.33
N GLY A 162 -2.66 -2.97 2.57
CA GLY A 162 -1.87 -3.03 3.80
C GLY A 162 -2.66 -3.52 5.02
N ASP A 163 -3.93 -3.90 4.86
CA ASP A 163 -4.75 -4.47 5.95
C ASP A 163 -4.44 -5.96 6.15
N GLY A 164 -3.27 -6.25 6.72
CA GLY A 164 -2.89 -7.61 7.06
C GLY A 164 -3.78 -8.26 8.12
N ARG A 165 -4.46 -7.48 8.97
CA ARG A 165 -5.35 -8.03 10.00
C ARG A 165 -6.56 -8.71 9.38
N SER A 166 -7.13 -8.13 8.35
CA SER A 166 -8.24 -8.73 7.60
C SER A 166 -7.74 -9.73 6.56
N GLY A 167 -6.62 -9.44 5.87
CA GLY A 167 -6.14 -10.23 4.74
C GLY A 167 -5.42 -11.52 5.12
N LEU A 168 -4.55 -11.53 6.14
CA LEU A 168 -3.74 -12.71 6.47
C LEU A 168 -4.57 -13.95 6.89
N PRO A 169 -5.62 -13.84 7.74
CA PRO A 169 -6.46 -14.98 8.05
C PRO A 169 -7.19 -15.57 6.84
N LEU A 170 -7.63 -14.70 5.91
CA LEU A 170 -8.27 -15.14 4.68
C LEU A 170 -7.26 -15.83 3.75
N ALA A 171 -6.06 -15.27 3.61
CA ALA A 171 -4.99 -15.88 2.83
C ALA A 171 -4.63 -17.27 3.36
N GLN A 172 -4.52 -17.43 4.68
CA GLN A 172 -4.27 -18.73 5.30
C GLN A 172 -5.38 -19.74 4.98
N LYS A 173 -6.64 -19.31 5.00
CA LYS A 173 -7.78 -20.15 4.66
C LYS A 173 -7.75 -20.56 3.18
N VAL A 174 -7.36 -19.67 2.27
CA VAL A 174 -7.16 -19.99 0.84
C VAL A 174 -6.09 -21.08 0.67
N LEU A 175 -4.94 -20.93 1.34
CA LEU A 175 -3.85 -21.90 1.28
C LEU A 175 -4.26 -23.29 1.82
N GLN A 176 -5.12 -23.33 2.84
CA GLN A 176 -5.65 -24.58 3.40
C GLN A 176 -6.65 -25.26 2.47
N LEU A 177 -7.46 -24.50 1.72
CA LEU A 177 -8.50 -25.03 0.84
C LEU A 177 -7.99 -25.46 -0.57
N ASP A 178 -6.77 -25.06 -0.90
CA ASP A 178 -6.11 -25.40 -2.18
C ASP A 178 -4.62 -25.74 -1.97
N PRO A 179 -4.27 -26.72 -1.11
CA PRO A 179 -2.89 -26.94 -0.65
C PRO A 179 -1.92 -27.34 -1.76
N ASP A 180 -2.38 -27.98 -2.81
CA ASP A 180 -1.61 -28.47 -3.96
C ASP A 180 -1.72 -27.58 -5.21
N ASN A 181 -2.42 -26.44 -5.11
CA ASN A 181 -2.72 -25.55 -6.22
C ASN A 181 -3.57 -26.17 -7.34
N SER A 182 -4.32 -27.24 -7.06
CA SER A 182 -5.16 -27.90 -8.06
C SER A 182 -6.30 -27.01 -8.56
N LYS A 183 -6.73 -26.05 -7.76
CA LYS A 183 -7.74 -25.03 -8.12
C LYS A 183 -7.11 -23.71 -8.58
N GLY A 184 -5.78 -23.58 -8.58
CA GLY A 184 -5.04 -22.43 -9.09
C GLY A 184 -5.01 -21.22 -8.16
N TYR A 185 -5.26 -21.36 -6.86
CA TYR A 185 -5.27 -20.23 -5.90
C TYR A 185 -4.07 -20.22 -4.95
N HIS A 186 -3.39 -21.37 -4.72
CA HIS A 186 -2.30 -21.43 -3.76
C HIS A 186 -1.09 -20.61 -4.21
N ALA A 187 -0.60 -20.83 -5.43
CA ALA A 187 0.58 -20.13 -5.95
C ALA A 187 0.35 -18.61 -6.05
N PRO A 188 -0.79 -18.11 -6.63
CA PRO A 188 -1.10 -16.68 -6.60
C PRO A 188 -1.22 -16.11 -5.18
N MET A 189 -1.81 -16.85 -4.24
CA MET A 189 -1.97 -16.36 -2.85
C MET A 189 -0.61 -16.19 -2.16
N ARG A 190 0.30 -17.14 -2.34
CA ARG A 190 1.67 -17.03 -1.84
C ARG A 190 2.42 -15.85 -2.46
N LEU A 191 2.25 -15.61 -3.76
CA LEU A 191 2.82 -14.44 -4.43
C LEU A 191 2.33 -13.14 -3.79
N HIS A 192 1.00 -13.01 -3.56
CA HIS A 192 0.43 -11.83 -2.88
C HIS A 192 0.90 -11.67 -1.43
N LEU A 193 1.10 -12.77 -0.69
CA LEU A 193 1.69 -12.72 0.64
C LEU A 193 3.14 -12.21 0.61
N GLY A 194 3.95 -12.70 -0.32
CA GLY A 194 5.31 -12.21 -0.54
C GLY A 194 5.34 -10.72 -0.86
N LEU A 195 4.47 -10.27 -1.76
CA LEU A 195 4.32 -8.85 -2.10
C LEU A 195 3.90 -8.02 -0.88
N TYR A 196 2.92 -8.48 -0.11
CA TYR A 196 2.49 -7.83 1.13
C TYR A 196 3.65 -7.69 2.12
N TYR A 197 4.40 -8.76 2.37
CA TYR A 197 5.53 -8.70 3.30
C TYR A 197 6.68 -7.83 2.78
N SER A 198 6.91 -7.76 1.48
CA SER A 198 7.96 -6.91 0.88
C SER A 198 7.69 -5.42 1.03
N THR A 199 6.41 -4.99 1.12
CA THR A 199 6.05 -3.58 1.34
C THR A 199 6.33 -3.11 2.77
N HIS A 200 6.48 -4.02 3.75
CA HIS A 200 6.72 -3.72 5.16
C HIS A 200 8.21 -3.56 5.51
N ARG A 201 9.04 -3.17 4.53
CA ARG A 201 10.49 -2.97 4.64
C ARG A 201 11.26 -4.18 5.19
N THR A 202 12.54 -3.97 5.52
CA THR A 202 13.49 -5.00 5.96
C THR A 202 12.99 -5.91 7.09
N ARG A 203 12.08 -5.41 7.93
CA ARG A 203 11.57 -6.16 9.10
C ARG A 203 10.82 -7.45 8.71
N LEU A 204 10.12 -7.48 7.57
CA LEU A 204 9.39 -8.66 7.10
C LEU A 204 9.95 -9.24 5.81
N ALA A 205 11.11 -8.75 5.35
CA ALA A 205 11.73 -9.20 4.10
C ALA A 205 12.03 -10.71 4.10
N HIS A 206 12.38 -11.29 5.25
CA HIS A 206 12.58 -12.74 5.35
C HIS A 206 11.31 -13.51 5.04
N LYS A 207 10.15 -13.06 5.55
CA LYS A 207 8.86 -13.68 5.21
C LYS A 207 8.53 -13.54 3.75
N ALA A 208 8.83 -12.39 3.13
CA ALA A 208 8.65 -12.22 1.69
C ALA A 208 9.49 -13.23 0.89
N ILE A 209 10.77 -13.40 1.27
CA ILE A 209 11.67 -14.36 0.65
C ILE A 209 11.11 -15.79 0.79
N ASP A 210 10.62 -16.17 1.95
CA ASP A 210 10.07 -17.51 2.19
C ASP A 210 8.84 -17.78 1.31
N GLU A 211 7.91 -16.82 1.21
CA GLU A 211 6.73 -16.95 0.36
C GLU A 211 7.09 -17.06 -1.12
N PHE A 212 8.01 -16.22 -1.62
CA PHE A 212 8.45 -16.28 -3.01
C PHE A 212 9.21 -17.58 -3.33
N ARG A 213 10.07 -18.05 -2.42
CA ARG A 213 10.78 -19.33 -2.56
C ARG A 213 9.82 -20.52 -2.62
N GLU A 214 8.78 -20.49 -1.79
CA GLU A 214 7.74 -21.52 -1.79
C GLU A 214 7.05 -21.61 -3.15
N VAL A 215 6.70 -20.47 -3.78
CA VAL A 215 6.12 -20.42 -5.12
C VAL A 215 7.09 -21.01 -6.16
N VAL A 216 8.36 -20.56 -6.13
CA VAL A 216 9.37 -20.99 -7.10
C VAL A 216 9.66 -22.49 -7.02
N ASN A 217 9.74 -23.03 -5.80
CA ASN A 217 10.12 -24.42 -5.57
C ASN A 217 8.97 -25.39 -5.83
N ARG A 218 7.76 -25.06 -5.36
CA ARG A 218 6.62 -25.98 -5.48
C ARG A 218 5.87 -25.86 -6.79
N PHE A 219 5.85 -24.67 -7.41
CA PHE A 219 5.06 -24.39 -8.60
C PHE A 219 5.90 -23.81 -9.75
N PRO A 220 7.08 -24.39 -10.08
CA PRO A 220 8.11 -23.76 -10.93
C PRO A 220 7.66 -23.44 -12.36
N LYS A 221 6.57 -24.06 -12.83
CA LYS A 221 6.04 -23.91 -14.20
C LYS A 221 4.90 -22.89 -14.29
N THR A 222 4.50 -22.25 -13.17
CA THR A 222 3.43 -21.26 -13.13
C THR A 222 3.96 -19.87 -13.49
N ARG A 223 3.05 -19.00 -13.91
CA ARG A 223 3.35 -17.58 -14.12
C ARG A 223 3.80 -16.90 -12.83
N GLU A 224 3.18 -17.28 -11.73
CA GLU A 224 3.49 -16.77 -10.39
C GLU A 224 4.94 -17.08 -9.98
N ALA A 225 5.49 -18.23 -10.45
CA ALA A 225 6.90 -18.54 -10.19
C ALA A 225 7.87 -17.66 -10.98
N GLU A 226 7.50 -17.22 -12.19
CA GLU A 226 8.30 -16.23 -12.93
C GLU A 226 8.31 -14.88 -12.20
N GLU A 227 7.16 -14.42 -11.74
CA GLU A 227 7.01 -13.19 -10.97
C GLU A 227 7.73 -13.29 -9.62
N ALA A 228 7.57 -14.41 -8.91
CA ALA A 228 8.24 -14.65 -7.63
C ALA A 228 9.78 -14.62 -7.72
N ARG A 229 10.37 -15.18 -8.78
CA ARG A 229 11.84 -15.08 -9.02
C ARG A 229 12.29 -13.63 -9.16
N PHE A 230 11.51 -12.83 -9.89
CA PHE A 230 11.81 -11.40 -10.04
C PHE A 230 11.71 -10.66 -8.70
N TYR A 231 10.64 -10.89 -7.94
CA TYR A 231 10.45 -10.23 -6.63
C TYR A 231 11.42 -10.72 -5.56
N LEU A 232 11.89 -11.96 -5.63
CA LEU A 232 13.03 -12.43 -4.82
C LEU A 232 14.26 -11.55 -5.07
N ALA A 233 14.61 -11.32 -6.34
CA ALA A 233 15.74 -10.46 -6.67
C ALA A 233 15.55 -9.03 -6.15
N VAL A 234 14.37 -8.45 -6.30
CA VAL A 234 14.03 -7.12 -5.79
C VAL A 234 14.13 -7.07 -4.26
N THR A 235 13.70 -8.13 -3.56
CA THR A 235 13.78 -8.20 -2.10
C THR A 235 15.21 -8.31 -1.62
N HIS A 236 16.05 -9.12 -2.28
CA HIS A 236 17.49 -9.19 -1.98
C HIS A 236 18.18 -7.85 -2.23
N LEU A 237 17.81 -7.14 -3.30
CA LEU A 237 18.32 -5.79 -3.58
C LEU A 237 17.96 -4.80 -2.46
N ALA A 238 16.71 -4.84 -1.98
CA ALA A 238 16.25 -3.99 -0.88
C ALA A 238 16.97 -4.29 0.46
N LEU A 239 17.52 -5.49 0.60
CA LEU A 239 18.36 -5.89 1.74
C LEU A 239 19.84 -5.56 1.54
N GLY A 240 20.24 -4.96 0.41
CA GLY A 240 21.65 -4.70 0.08
C GLY A 240 22.44 -5.94 -0.30
N GLN A 241 21.78 -7.03 -0.66
CA GLN A 241 22.38 -8.30 -1.08
C GLN A 241 22.54 -8.32 -2.60
N ASP A 242 23.33 -7.37 -3.12
CA ASP A 242 23.45 -7.07 -4.55
C ASP A 242 23.95 -8.27 -5.37
N SER A 243 24.85 -9.05 -4.83
CA SER A 243 25.38 -10.25 -5.51
C SER A 243 24.30 -11.30 -5.76
N GLU A 244 23.44 -11.54 -4.76
CA GLU A 244 22.34 -12.49 -4.87
C GLU A 244 21.23 -11.98 -5.79
N ALA A 245 20.91 -10.70 -5.66
CA ALA A 245 19.96 -10.04 -6.56
C ALA A 245 20.42 -10.13 -8.02
N LYS A 246 21.70 -9.88 -8.30
CA LYS A 246 22.27 -9.97 -9.65
C LYS A 246 22.11 -11.36 -10.25
N LYS A 247 22.45 -12.43 -9.49
CA LYS A 247 22.28 -13.82 -9.94
C LYS A 247 20.83 -14.12 -10.30
N MET A 248 19.88 -13.72 -9.44
CA MET A 248 18.45 -13.95 -9.67
C MET A 248 17.91 -13.17 -10.86
N LEU A 249 18.34 -11.91 -11.06
CA LEU A 249 17.96 -11.13 -12.24
C LEU A 249 18.48 -11.75 -13.53
N GLN A 250 19.70 -12.29 -13.53
CA GLN A 250 20.27 -13.03 -14.66
C GLN A 250 19.45 -14.30 -14.95
N GLU A 251 19.00 -15.00 -13.91
CA GLU A 251 18.13 -16.16 -14.07
C GLU A 251 16.77 -15.76 -14.69
N VAL A 252 16.16 -14.67 -14.23
CA VAL A 252 14.92 -14.12 -14.84
C VAL A 252 15.13 -13.83 -16.33
N LEU A 253 16.26 -13.22 -16.73
CA LEU A 253 16.56 -12.98 -18.14
C LEU A 253 16.62 -14.26 -18.96
N ARG A 254 17.21 -15.32 -18.39
CA ARG A 254 17.39 -16.61 -19.05
C ARG A 254 16.09 -17.41 -19.15
N THR A 255 15.28 -17.45 -18.10
CA THR A 255 14.19 -18.40 -17.94
C THR A 255 12.78 -17.84 -18.13
N SER A 256 12.56 -16.53 -17.85
CA SER A 256 11.21 -15.95 -17.96
C SER A 256 10.74 -15.90 -19.42
N LYS A 257 9.44 -16.15 -19.60
CA LYS A 257 8.73 -15.95 -20.87
C LYS A 257 8.16 -14.54 -20.99
N SER A 258 8.09 -13.79 -19.89
CA SER A 258 7.55 -12.44 -19.85
C SER A 258 8.58 -11.43 -20.36
N ALA A 259 8.27 -10.79 -21.48
CA ALA A 259 9.09 -9.67 -22.01
C ALA A 259 9.19 -8.51 -21.01
N LEU A 260 8.11 -8.23 -20.27
CA LEU A 260 8.08 -7.18 -19.26
C LEU A 260 9.04 -7.48 -18.11
N LEU A 261 9.01 -8.70 -17.54
CA LEU A 261 9.93 -9.07 -16.46
C LEU A 261 11.39 -9.04 -16.92
N LYS A 262 11.66 -9.47 -18.15
CA LYS A 262 13.02 -9.37 -18.74
C LYS A 262 13.46 -7.92 -18.88
N GLU A 263 12.60 -7.02 -19.31
CA GLU A 263 12.93 -5.60 -19.42
C GLU A 263 13.22 -4.98 -18.04
N GLN A 264 12.37 -5.26 -17.05
CA GLN A 264 12.56 -4.81 -15.68
C GLN A 264 13.86 -5.36 -15.07
N ALA A 265 14.16 -6.64 -15.31
CA ALA A 265 15.43 -7.25 -14.85
C ALA A 265 16.65 -6.59 -15.48
N ARG A 266 16.62 -6.26 -16.79
CA ARG A 266 17.71 -5.51 -17.44
C ARG A 266 17.91 -4.11 -16.84
N LYS A 267 16.81 -3.41 -16.52
CA LYS A 267 16.88 -2.08 -15.87
C LYS A 267 17.56 -2.16 -14.50
N LEU A 268 17.18 -3.16 -13.69
CA LEU A 268 17.78 -3.35 -12.36
C LEU A 268 19.25 -3.81 -12.44
N LEU A 269 19.62 -4.65 -13.41
CA LEU A 269 21.01 -5.04 -13.60
C LEU A 269 21.88 -3.84 -13.99
N ARG A 270 21.41 -2.98 -14.90
CA ARG A 270 22.12 -1.72 -15.24
C ARG A 270 22.26 -0.81 -14.03
N PHE A 271 21.22 -0.69 -13.21
CA PHE A 271 21.29 0.08 -11.96
C PHE A 271 22.40 -0.46 -11.05
N LEU A 272 22.49 -1.78 -10.86
CA LEU A 272 23.53 -2.43 -10.06
C LEU A 272 24.97 -2.31 -10.63
N GLU A 273 25.09 -1.99 -11.92
CA GLU A 273 26.39 -1.75 -12.58
C GLU A 273 26.86 -0.29 -12.47
N THR A 274 25.92 0.65 -12.32
CA THR A 274 26.22 2.10 -12.29
C THR A 274 26.27 2.68 -10.88
N GLU A 275 25.64 2.05 -9.91
CA GLU A 275 25.59 2.51 -8.52
C GLU A 275 26.79 1.97 -7.71
N PRO A 276 27.28 2.73 -6.70
CA PRO A 276 28.30 2.22 -5.79
C PRO A 276 27.76 1.00 -5.01
N PRO A 277 28.64 0.08 -4.54
CA PRO A 277 28.27 -1.08 -3.75
C PRO A 277 27.39 -0.74 -2.54
N ALA A 278 26.52 -1.67 -2.14
CA ALA A 278 25.51 -1.45 -1.09
C ALA A 278 26.07 -1.03 0.28
N ASP A 279 27.28 -1.45 0.59
CA ASP A 279 28.04 -1.06 1.80
C ASP A 279 28.39 0.42 1.82
N LEU A 280 28.64 1.03 0.65
CA LEU A 280 28.90 2.46 0.50
C LEU A 280 27.63 3.31 0.47
N ARG A 281 26.47 2.72 0.12
CA ARG A 281 25.16 3.39 0.08
C ARG A 281 24.51 3.58 1.45
N ARG A 282 24.96 2.84 2.48
CA ARG A 282 24.42 2.92 3.86
C ARG A 282 24.96 4.10 4.68
N GLY A 283 25.94 4.84 4.17
CA GLY A 283 26.59 5.94 4.89
C GLY A 283 25.91 7.32 4.76
N GLU A 284 24.82 7.46 4.00
CA GLU A 284 24.18 8.75 3.73
C GLU A 284 22.77 8.89 4.35
N GLY A 285 22.44 8.10 5.38
CA GLY A 285 21.09 8.09 5.90
C GLY A 285 20.94 7.62 7.35
N ASP A 286 21.83 8.06 8.26
CA ASP A 286 21.58 8.01 9.70
C ASP A 286 21.16 9.38 10.24
#